data_63122d8c8e4cae595e6639e34ae47a17
#
_entry.id   63122d8c8e4cae595e6639e34ae47a17
#
_cell.length_a   1.000
_cell.length_b   1.000
_cell.length_c   1.000
_cell.angle_alpha   90.00
_cell.angle_beta   90.00
_cell.angle_gamma   90.00
#
_symmetry.space_group_name_H-M   'P 1'
#
loop_
_entity.id
_entity.type
_entity.pdbx_description
1 polymer ?
#
loop_
_entity_poly.entity_id
_entity_poly.type
_entity_poly.pdbx_seq_one_letter_code
_entity_poly.pdbx_strand_id
1 'polypeptide(L)'
;MEPISAEELQPYLRPTRFIDSDAPAVVQFAETVVGPETTDAGQATRLFYAVRDSIIYDPYRIDLNPAAVRASAILEQKFGFCVTKAILLAAAARVVGIPSRLGFADLRNYQTPPRLLELMGTDVFFHGYAELLLDHRWVKATPAYNLSMCERFDFIPVEFDGRTDAVFHPFDRQGRRHVEYLRYYGTFPDLPYDQVIEICRRYYPKWFGEERG
;
A
#
# COMPACT_ATOMS: atom_id res chain seq x y z
N MET A 1 1.08 -5.84 27.44
CA MET A 1 -0.14 -5.87 26.62
C MET A 1 -0.61 -7.31 26.57
N GLU A 2 -1.89 -7.56 26.80
CA GLU A 2 -2.44 -8.91 26.61
C GLU A 2 -2.29 -9.31 25.14
N PRO A 3 -2.01 -10.58 24.85
CA PRO A 3 -1.93 -11.05 23.47
C PRO A 3 -3.30 -10.93 22.81
N ILE A 4 -3.35 -10.46 21.57
CA ILE A 4 -4.58 -10.39 20.77
C ILE A 4 -5.08 -11.82 20.55
N SER A 5 -6.35 -12.09 20.82
CA SER A 5 -6.91 -13.43 20.69
C SER A 5 -7.00 -13.88 19.22
N ALA A 6 -7.03 -15.18 18.97
CA ALA A 6 -7.17 -15.73 17.63
C ALA A 6 -8.49 -15.30 16.97
N GLU A 7 -9.57 -15.10 17.74
CA GLU A 7 -10.86 -14.63 17.24
C GLU A 7 -10.78 -13.17 16.77
N GLU A 8 -10.10 -12.30 17.52
CA GLU A 8 -9.88 -10.90 17.15
C GLU A 8 -9.01 -10.76 15.90
N LEU A 9 -8.16 -11.74 15.59
CA LEU A 9 -7.29 -11.73 14.40
C LEU A 9 -7.98 -12.24 13.13
N GLN A 10 -9.10 -12.96 13.23
CA GLN A 10 -9.79 -13.54 12.06
C GLN A 10 -10.13 -12.52 10.97
N PRO A 11 -10.61 -11.29 11.26
CA PRO A 11 -10.87 -10.29 10.22
C PRO A 11 -9.63 -9.89 9.41
N TYR A 12 -8.45 -10.07 9.97
CA TYR A 12 -7.15 -9.68 9.38
C TYR A 12 -6.41 -10.84 8.71
N LEU A 13 -6.96 -12.05 8.78
CA LEU A 13 -6.41 -13.27 8.16
C LEU A 13 -7.25 -13.78 6.98
N ARG A 14 -8.57 -13.61 7.04
CA ARG A 14 -9.47 -14.14 6.01
C ARG A 14 -9.40 -13.32 4.72
N PRO A 15 -9.66 -13.94 3.56
CA PRO A 15 -9.90 -13.22 2.32
C PRO A 15 -11.08 -12.24 2.45
N THR A 16 -11.03 -11.14 1.73
CA THR A 16 -12.08 -10.14 1.68
C THR A 16 -12.33 -9.71 0.23
N ARG A 17 -13.25 -8.77 0.01
CA ARG A 17 -13.61 -8.33 -1.34
C ARG A 17 -12.42 -7.81 -2.15
N PHE A 18 -11.54 -7.04 -1.52
CA PHE A 18 -10.41 -6.38 -2.19
C PHE A 18 -9.07 -7.03 -1.83
N ILE A 19 -8.95 -7.54 -0.61
CA ILE A 19 -7.80 -8.34 -0.17
C ILE A 19 -8.15 -9.80 -0.45
N ASP A 20 -8.25 -10.18 -1.74
CA ASP A 20 -8.62 -11.50 -2.22
C ASP A 20 -7.43 -12.48 -2.14
N SER A 21 -6.98 -12.73 -0.90
CA SER A 21 -5.83 -13.58 -0.59
C SER A 21 -6.01 -15.05 -0.99
N ASP A 22 -7.24 -15.49 -1.24
CA ASP A 22 -7.59 -16.82 -1.76
C ASP A 22 -7.50 -16.93 -3.30
N ALA A 23 -7.25 -15.83 -4.01
CA ALA A 23 -7.08 -15.85 -5.46
C ALA A 23 -5.82 -16.66 -5.83
N PRO A 24 -5.92 -17.65 -6.75
CA PRO A 24 -4.80 -18.55 -7.07
C PRO A 24 -3.50 -17.84 -7.45
N ALA A 25 -3.60 -16.72 -8.18
CA ALA A 25 -2.43 -15.94 -8.58
C ALA A 25 -1.73 -15.26 -7.38
N VAL A 26 -2.51 -14.82 -6.38
CA VAL A 26 -1.98 -14.21 -5.15
C VAL A 26 -1.32 -15.27 -4.28
N VAL A 27 -1.94 -16.44 -4.15
CA VAL A 27 -1.37 -17.59 -3.43
C VAL A 27 -0.03 -17.99 -4.05
N GLN A 28 0.00 -18.22 -5.36
CA GLN A 28 1.21 -18.60 -6.09
C GLN A 28 2.31 -17.53 -5.94
N PHE A 29 1.96 -16.25 -6.06
CA PHE A 29 2.90 -15.15 -5.88
C PHE A 29 3.51 -15.17 -4.48
N ALA A 30 2.69 -15.22 -3.43
CA ALA A 30 3.15 -15.17 -2.05
C ALA A 30 4.08 -16.36 -1.74
N GLU A 31 3.65 -17.59 -2.04
CA GLU A 31 4.44 -18.81 -1.82
C GLU A 31 5.77 -18.80 -2.57
N THR A 32 5.77 -18.33 -3.82
CA THR A 32 6.99 -18.19 -4.62
C THR A 32 7.96 -17.20 -4.01
N VAL A 33 7.46 -16.06 -3.55
CA VAL A 33 8.27 -14.97 -2.99
C VAL A 33 8.89 -15.37 -1.65
N VAL A 34 8.10 -15.97 -0.75
CA VAL A 34 8.63 -16.35 0.57
C VAL A 34 9.58 -17.53 0.48
N GLY A 35 9.35 -18.48 -0.45
CA GLY A 35 10.22 -19.63 -0.66
C GLY A 35 10.48 -20.40 0.64
N PRO A 36 11.76 -20.68 0.99
CA PRO A 36 12.12 -21.45 2.20
C PRO A 36 12.13 -20.60 3.50
N GLU A 37 11.77 -19.32 3.46
CA GLU A 37 11.73 -18.47 4.66
C GLU A 37 10.60 -18.90 5.60
N THR A 38 10.90 -19.05 6.89
CA THR A 38 9.95 -19.59 7.88
C THR A 38 9.57 -18.59 8.97
N THR A 39 10.28 -17.47 9.07
CA THR A 39 9.97 -16.45 10.08
C THR A 39 9.00 -15.42 9.52
N ASP A 40 8.01 -15.00 10.31
CA ASP A 40 7.03 -13.99 9.87
C ASP A 40 7.70 -12.70 9.41
N ALA A 41 8.69 -12.21 10.14
CA ALA A 41 9.44 -11.00 9.77
C ALA A 41 10.21 -11.16 8.46
N GLY A 42 10.83 -12.33 8.23
CA GLY A 42 11.54 -12.63 7.00
C GLY A 42 10.59 -12.76 5.80
N GLN A 43 9.47 -13.46 5.97
CA GLN A 43 8.42 -13.58 4.94
C GLN A 43 7.83 -12.21 4.59
N ALA A 44 7.45 -11.41 5.60
CA ALA A 44 6.94 -10.07 5.42
C ALA A 44 7.93 -9.16 4.66
N THR A 45 9.22 -9.26 4.99
CA THR A 45 10.29 -8.50 4.34
C THR A 45 10.42 -8.88 2.86
N ARG A 46 10.41 -10.18 2.52
CA ARG A 46 10.45 -10.65 1.14
C ARG A 46 9.23 -10.18 0.35
N LEU A 47 8.04 -10.30 0.92
CA LEU A 47 6.79 -9.86 0.29
C LEU A 47 6.79 -8.34 0.05
N PHE A 48 7.27 -7.56 1.02
CA PHE A 48 7.38 -6.11 0.87
C PHE A 48 8.23 -5.73 -0.33
N TYR A 49 9.45 -6.26 -0.44
CA TYR A 49 10.35 -5.93 -1.55
C TYR A 49 9.83 -6.45 -2.89
N ALA A 50 9.22 -7.64 -2.92
CA ALA A 50 8.61 -8.15 -4.14
C ALA A 50 7.47 -7.24 -4.63
N VAL A 51 6.55 -6.82 -3.76
CA VAL A 51 5.47 -5.89 -4.13
C VAL A 51 6.03 -4.52 -4.49
N ARG A 52 7.00 -3.98 -3.71
CA ARG A 52 7.60 -2.68 -3.98
C ARG A 52 8.20 -2.62 -5.39
N ASP A 53 8.94 -3.64 -5.80
CA ASP A 53 9.78 -3.56 -7.00
C ASP A 53 9.20 -4.27 -8.23
N SER A 54 8.32 -5.28 -8.07
CA SER A 54 7.68 -5.96 -9.22
C SER A 54 6.39 -5.29 -9.71
N ILE A 55 5.75 -4.45 -8.91
CA ILE A 55 4.57 -3.68 -9.28
C ILE A 55 4.97 -2.22 -9.49
N ILE A 56 4.95 -1.75 -10.73
CA ILE A 56 5.39 -0.39 -11.06
C ILE A 56 4.46 0.64 -10.45
N TYR A 57 5.02 1.62 -9.73
CA TYR A 57 4.24 2.74 -9.22
C TYR A 57 3.90 3.72 -10.34
N ASP A 58 2.62 3.90 -10.60
CA ASP A 58 2.14 4.80 -11.64
C ASP A 58 0.95 5.65 -11.13
N PRO A 59 1.19 6.89 -10.70
CA PRO A 59 0.14 7.76 -10.20
C PRO A 59 -0.74 8.35 -11.30
N TYR A 60 -0.42 8.15 -12.59
CA TYR A 60 -1.21 8.63 -13.72
C TYR A 60 -2.23 7.62 -14.23
N ARG A 61 -2.14 6.36 -13.77
CA ARG A 61 -3.00 5.25 -14.20
C ARG A 61 -3.84 4.72 -13.03
N ILE A 62 -4.51 5.64 -12.34
CA ILE A 62 -5.39 5.26 -11.22
C ILE A 62 -6.75 4.86 -11.78
N ASP A 63 -7.07 3.58 -11.64
CA ASP A 63 -8.41 3.02 -11.87
C ASP A 63 -8.99 2.62 -10.51
N LEU A 64 -10.12 3.24 -10.14
CA LEU A 64 -10.84 2.95 -8.90
C LEU A 64 -12.04 2.02 -9.12
N ASN A 65 -12.17 1.40 -10.31
CA ASN A 65 -13.19 0.37 -10.51
C ASN A 65 -13.00 -0.76 -9.46
N PRO A 66 -14.07 -1.23 -8.80
CA PRO A 66 -13.96 -2.28 -7.80
C PRO A 66 -13.22 -3.54 -8.25
N ALA A 67 -13.30 -3.90 -9.52
CA ALA A 67 -12.58 -5.04 -10.05
C ALA A 67 -11.07 -4.77 -10.23
N ALA A 68 -10.70 -3.52 -10.55
CA ALA A 68 -9.32 -3.13 -10.82
C ALA A 68 -8.47 -2.93 -9.55
N VAL A 69 -9.09 -2.70 -8.39
CA VAL A 69 -8.39 -2.45 -7.12
C VAL A 69 -8.18 -3.71 -6.27
N ARG A 70 -8.58 -4.89 -6.75
CA ARG A 70 -8.35 -6.18 -6.05
C ARG A 70 -6.87 -6.58 -6.13
N ALA A 71 -6.38 -7.28 -5.11
CA ALA A 71 -5.00 -7.75 -5.08
C ALA A 71 -4.63 -8.59 -6.32
N SER A 72 -5.52 -9.52 -6.74
CA SER A 72 -5.33 -10.34 -7.94
C SER A 72 -5.21 -9.52 -9.22
N ALA A 73 -6.02 -8.47 -9.37
CA ALA A 73 -5.98 -7.57 -10.52
C ALA A 73 -4.69 -6.76 -10.59
N ILE A 74 -4.19 -6.28 -9.44
CA ILE A 74 -2.92 -5.54 -9.37
C ILE A 74 -1.74 -6.44 -9.74
N LEU A 75 -1.78 -7.69 -9.31
CA LEU A 75 -0.74 -8.66 -9.67
C LEU A 75 -0.73 -8.94 -11.19
N GLU A 76 -1.88 -9.01 -11.83
CA GLU A 76 -2.02 -9.18 -13.27
C GLU A 76 -1.58 -7.93 -14.05
N GLN A 77 -2.00 -6.75 -13.62
CA GLN A 77 -1.69 -5.46 -14.27
C GLN A 77 -0.21 -5.08 -14.20
N LYS A 78 0.52 -5.51 -13.15
CA LYS A 78 1.93 -5.18 -12.90
C LYS A 78 2.21 -3.69 -12.65
N PHE A 79 1.19 -2.89 -12.44
CA PHE A 79 1.32 -1.50 -11.99
C PHE A 79 0.22 -1.16 -10.98
N GLY A 80 0.44 -0.09 -10.22
CA GLY A 80 -0.51 0.38 -9.24
C GLY A 80 -0.03 1.65 -8.54
N PHE A 81 -0.80 2.11 -7.59
CA PHE A 81 -0.47 3.25 -6.73
C PHE A 81 -0.44 2.82 -5.26
N CYS A 82 -0.18 3.73 -4.33
CA CYS A 82 0.05 3.39 -2.92
C CYS A 82 -1.04 2.48 -2.32
N VAL A 83 -2.33 2.79 -2.54
CA VAL A 83 -3.45 2.00 -2.00
C VAL A 83 -3.45 0.59 -2.57
N THR A 84 -3.36 0.43 -3.90
CA THR A 84 -3.46 -0.89 -4.53
C THR A 84 -2.24 -1.77 -4.26
N LYS A 85 -1.05 -1.18 -4.16
CA LYS A 85 0.16 -1.92 -3.74
C LYS A 85 0.08 -2.35 -2.27
N ALA A 86 -0.53 -1.54 -1.39
CA ALA A 86 -0.81 -1.93 -0.01
C ALA A 86 -1.82 -3.08 0.08
N ILE A 87 -2.86 -3.08 -0.76
CA ILE A 87 -3.85 -4.18 -0.87
C ILE A 87 -3.15 -5.49 -1.27
N LEU A 88 -2.27 -5.47 -2.27
CA LEU A 88 -1.54 -6.65 -2.69
C LEU A 88 -0.59 -7.16 -1.60
N LEU A 89 0.12 -6.27 -0.90
CA LEU A 89 0.98 -6.67 0.22
C LEU A 89 0.18 -7.31 1.35
N ALA A 90 -0.97 -6.71 1.71
CA ALA A 90 -1.85 -7.26 2.73
C ALA A 90 -2.40 -8.64 2.32
N ALA A 91 -2.79 -8.83 1.06
CA ALA A 91 -3.26 -10.11 0.55
C ALA A 91 -2.16 -11.18 0.60
N ALA A 92 -0.97 -10.87 0.12
CA ALA A 92 0.17 -11.79 0.13
C ALA A 92 0.59 -12.17 1.57
N ALA A 93 0.52 -11.23 2.52
CA ALA A 93 0.77 -11.49 3.93
C ALA A 93 -0.24 -12.48 4.53
N ARG A 94 -1.54 -12.34 4.20
CA ARG A 94 -2.58 -13.28 4.66
C ARG A 94 -2.39 -14.70 4.14
N VAL A 95 -1.90 -14.86 2.90
CA VAL A 95 -1.60 -16.18 2.33
C VAL A 95 -0.65 -16.97 3.24
N VAL A 96 0.36 -16.29 3.81
CA VAL A 96 1.37 -16.92 4.67
C VAL A 96 1.03 -16.85 6.16
N GLY A 97 -0.22 -16.51 6.50
CA GLY A 97 -0.72 -16.52 7.89
C GLY A 97 -0.36 -15.26 8.70
N ILE A 98 0.17 -14.22 8.08
CA ILE A 98 0.47 -12.95 8.74
C ILE A 98 -0.78 -12.06 8.74
N PRO A 99 -1.36 -11.73 9.92
CA PRO A 99 -2.49 -10.83 9.99
C PRO A 99 -2.15 -9.46 9.40
N SER A 100 -3.03 -8.93 8.54
CA SER A 100 -2.79 -7.68 7.83
C SER A 100 -4.03 -6.81 7.72
N ARG A 101 -3.83 -5.49 7.70
CA ARG A 101 -4.87 -4.48 7.55
C ARG A 101 -4.37 -3.30 6.73
N LEU A 102 -5.29 -2.46 6.26
CA LEU A 102 -4.97 -1.26 5.50
C LEU A 102 -5.06 -0.04 6.41
N GLY A 103 -4.11 0.85 6.30
CA GLY A 103 -4.14 2.16 6.94
C GLY A 103 -4.15 3.27 5.89
N PHE A 104 -4.75 4.41 6.25
CA PHE A 104 -4.84 5.56 5.35
C PHE A 104 -4.42 6.85 6.03
N ALA A 105 -3.81 7.73 5.24
CA ALA A 105 -3.36 9.04 5.69
C ALA A 105 -3.44 10.07 4.56
N ASP A 106 -3.58 11.35 4.94
CA ASP A 106 -3.24 12.44 4.05
C ASP A 106 -1.76 12.77 4.20
N LEU A 107 -1.10 12.94 3.08
CA LEU A 107 0.26 13.46 3.03
C LEU A 107 0.41 14.62 2.06
N ARG A 108 1.44 15.42 2.32
CA ARG A 108 1.96 16.40 1.37
C ARG A 108 3.29 15.91 0.82
N ASN A 109 3.40 15.86 -0.51
CA ASN A 109 4.66 15.58 -1.18
C ASN A 109 5.20 16.86 -1.81
N TYR A 110 6.27 17.40 -1.25
CA TYR A 110 6.91 18.65 -1.67
C TYR A 110 7.65 18.55 -3.00
N GLN A 111 7.86 17.33 -3.51
CA GLN A 111 8.59 17.07 -4.75
C GLN A 111 7.70 16.48 -5.84
N THR A 112 6.39 16.72 -5.73
CA THR A 112 5.42 16.28 -6.75
C THR A 112 5.69 17.00 -8.08
N PRO A 113 5.79 16.25 -9.19
CA PRO A 113 5.96 16.85 -10.51
C PRO A 113 4.82 17.85 -10.84
N PRO A 114 5.12 19.02 -11.47
CA PRO A 114 4.11 20.04 -11.76
C PRO A 114 2.90 19.50 -12.54
N ARG A 115 3.13 18.60 -13.50
CA ARG A 115 2.05 17.94 -14.27
C ARG A 115 1.09 17.15 -13.39
N LEU A 116 1.60 16.47 -12.36
CA LEU A 116 0.76 15.70 -11.43
C LEU A 116 -0.02 16.64 -10.50
N LEU A 117 0.61 17.72 -10.02
CA LEU A 117 -0.07 18.75 -9.22
C LEU A 117 -1.21 19.41 -10.00
N GLU A 118 -0.99 19.74 -11.29
CA GLU A 118 -2.02 20.30 -12.16
C GLU A 118 -3.21 19.36 -12.35
N LEU A 119 -2.93 18.07 -12.56
CA LEU A 119 -3.95 17.03 -12.72
C LEU A 119 -4.76 16.83 -11.42
N MET A 120 -4.08 16.80 -10.29
CA MET A 120 -4.72 16.61 -8.98
C MET A 120 -5.45 17.87 -8.51
N GLY A 121 -4.93 19.05 -8.79
CA GLY A 121 -5.45 20.34 -8.31
C GLY A 121 -5.17 20.58 -6.82
N THR A 122 -4.33 19.78 -6.19
CA THR A 122 -3.93 19.87 -4.77
C THR A 122 -2.54 19.29 -4.56
N ASP A 123 -1.85 19.72 -3.50
CA ASP A 123 -0.59 19.16 -3.03
C ASP A 123 -0.78 18.08 -1.93
N VAL A 124 -2.03 17.79 -1.60
CA VAL A 124 -2.39 16.74 -0.62
C VAL A 124 -2.75 15.45 -1.32
N PHE A 125 -2.09 14.38 -0.90
CA PHE A 125 -2.29 13.02 -1.41
C PHE A 125 -3.02 12.18 -0.38
N PHE A 126 -4.08 11.51 -0.80
CA PHE A 126 -4.66 10.40 -0.05
C PHE A 126 -3.77 9.18 -0.24
N HIS A 127 -3.21 8.68 0.84
CA HIS A 127 -2.22 7.62 0.87
C HIS A 127 -2.74 6.38 1.58
N GLY A 128 -2.45 5.20 1.00
CA GLY A 128 -2.69 3.91 1.62
C GLY A 128 -1.39 3.17 1.90
N TYR A 129 -1.35 2.46 3.02
CA TYR A 129 -0.27 1.58 3.45
C TYR A 129 -0.84 0.31 4.07
N ALA A 130 -0.05 -0.75 4.15
CA ALA A 130 -0.40 -1.95 4.90
C ALA A 130 0.13 -1.85 6.35
N GLU A 131 -0.55 -2.49 7.29
CA GLU A 131 0.01 -2.85 8.59
C GLU A 131 0.01 -4.37 8.72
N LEU A 132 1.12 -4.93 9.15
CA LEU A 132 1.34 -6.35 9.36
C LEU A 132 1.55 -6.61 10.85
N LEU A 133 0.91 -7.65 11.40
CA LEU A 133 1.11 -8.02 12.79
C LEU A 133 2.34 -8.93 12.90
N LEU A 134 3.43 -8.37 13.37
CA LEU A 134 4.72 -9.03 13.53
C LEU A 134 5.20 -8.89 14.98
N ASP A 135 5.64 -9.98 15.59
CA ASP A 135 6.07 -10.01 17.00
C ASP A 135 5.08 -9.30 17.95
N HIS A 136 3.77 -9.62 17.80
CA HIS A 136 2.66 -9.04 18.56
C HIS A 136 2.46 -7.53 18.41
N ARG A 137 2.96 -6.94 17.33
CA ARG A 137 2.88 -5.51 17.07
C ARG A 137 2.48 -5.22 15.62
N TRP A 138 1.56 -4.28 15.42
CA TRP A 138 1.23 -3.77 14.09
C TRP A 138 2.36 -2.87 13.58
N VAL A 139 2.98 -3.29 12.48
CA VAL A 139 4.10 -2.59 11.84
C VAL A 139 3.63 -2.05 10.49
N LYS A 140 3.83 -0.75 10.26
CA LYS A 140 3.46 -0.10 9.00
C LYS A 140 4.42 -0.49 7.89
N ALA A 141 3.85 -0.72 6.69
CA ALA A 141 4.61 -1.09 5.49
C ALA A 141 4.07 -0.33 4.27
N THR A 142 4.89 0.55 3.69
CA THR A 142 4.56 1.37 2.52
C THR A 142 5.35 0.89 1.30
N PRO A 143 4.87 -0.10 0.52
CA PRO A 143 5.59 -0.63 -0.65
C PRO A 143 5.35 0.21 -1.92
N ALA A 144 5.18 1.54 -1.80
CA ALA A 144 4.70 2.37 -2.89
C ALA A 144 5.75 2.60 -3.98
N TYR A 145 6.81 3.36 -3.69
CA TYR A 145 7.81 3.74 -4.69
C TYR A 145 8.79 2.60 -4.96
N ASN A 146 8.92 2.19 -6.24
CA ASN A 146 9.92 1.22 -6.68
C ASN A 146 11.33 1.76 -6.47
N LEU A 147 12.30 0.88 -6.28
CA LEU A 147 13.71 1.25 -6.18
C LEU A 147 14.16 2.09 -7.38
N SER A 148 13.82 1.65 -8.60
CA SER A 148 14.14 2.37 -9.85
C SER A 148 13.56 3.78 -9.91
N MET A 149 12.36 4.00 -9.35
CA MET A 149 11.78 5.34 -9.24
C MET A 149 12.55 6.19 -8.23
N CYS A 150 12.89 5.62 -7.07
CA CYS A 150 13.68 6.30 -6.04
C CYS A 150 15.06 6.74 -6.57
N GLU A 151 15.73 5.87 -7.32
CA GLU A 151 17.01 6.17 -7.97
C GLU A 151 16.88 7.31 -9.00
N ARG A 152 15.82 7.26 -9.83
CA ARG A 152 15.58 8.26 -10.87
C ARG A 152 15.32 9.66 -10.30
N PHE A 153 14.62 9.77 -9.16
CA PHE A 153 14.21 11.02 -8.55
C PHE A 153 15.03 11.42 -7.33
N ASP A 154 16.08 10.65 -7.01
CA ASP A 154 16.97 10.85 -5.87
C ASP A 154 16.26 10.78 -4.50
N PHE A 155 15.17 9.98 -4.44
CA PHE A 155 14.44 9.71 -3.20
C PHE A 155 15.17 8.67 -2.36
N ILE A 156 14.98 8.73 -1.03
CA ILE A 156 15.40 7.65 -0.14
C ILE A 156 14.35 6.54 -0.26
N PRO A 157 14.72 5.31 -0.70
CA PRO A 157 13.78 4.21 -0.77
C PRO A 157 13.29 3.84 0.64
N VAL A 158 12.01 3.45 0.73
CA VAL A 158 11.49 2.89 1.97
C VAL A 158 12.02 1.47 2.11
N GLU A 159 12.73 1.23 3.19
CA GLU A 159 13.26 -0.09 3.56
C GLU A 159 12.38 -0.72 4.64
N PHE A 160 12.29 -2.07 4.65
CA PHE A 160 11.47 -2.81 5.58
C PHE A 160 12.24 -4.00 6.15
N ASP A 161 12.29 -4.08 7.48
CA ASP A 161 12.97 -5.14 8.24
C ASP A 161 12.02 -6.09 8.97
N GLY A 162 10.70 -5.90 8.81
CA GLY A 162 9.68 -6.65 9.55
C GLY A 162 9.56 -6.27 11.02
N ARG A 163 10.23 -5.21 11.47
CA ARG A 163 10.27 -4.82 12.88
C ARG A 163 9.94 -3.35 13.12
N THR A 164 10.38 -2.47 12.24
CA THR A 164 10.17 -1.03 12.35
C THR A 164 9.19 -0.53 11.30
N ASP A 165 8.47 0.55 11.60
CA ASP A 165 7.54 1.16 10.65
C ASP A 165 8.29 1.63 9.39
N ALA A 166 7.88 1.11 8.25
CA ALA A 166 8.40 1.47 6.93
C ALA A 166 7.46 2.48 6.27
N VAL A 167 7.72 3.76 6.48
CA VAL A 167 6.95 4.91 5.98
C VAL A 167 7.83 5.83 5.15
N PHE A 168 7.25 6.73 4.38
CA PHE A 168 8.02 7.69 3.59
C PHE A 168 8.91 8.57 4.46
N HIS A 169 10.10 8.86 3.95
CA HIS A 169 11.06 9.74 4.61
C HIS A 169 10.64 11.21 4.48
N PRO A 170 10.85 12.02 5.55
CA PRO A 170 10.50 13.45 5.52
C PRO A 170 11.43 14.28 4.63
N PHE A 171 12.60 13.76 4.31
CA PHE A 171 13.62 14.41 3.48
C PHE A 171 14.13 13.44 2.42
N ASP A 172 14.59 13.97 1.28
CA ASP A 172 15.31 13.22 0.26
C ASP A 172 16.82 13.11 0.57
N ARG A 173 17.57 12.49 -0.34
CA ARG A 173 19.03 12.30 -0.17
C ARG A 173 19.82 13.61 -0.12
N GLN A 174 19.25 14.71 -0.63
CA GLN A 174 19.86 16.04 -0.62
C GLN A 174 19.42 16.90 0.56
N GLY A 175 18.62 16.35 1.49
CA GLY A 175 18.08 17.05 2.64
C GLY A 175 16.93 18.01 2.34
N ARG A 176 16.33 17.95 1.13
CA ARG A 176 15.14 18.72 0.76
C ARG A 176 13.89 18.04 1.34
N ARG A 177 12.89 18.85 1.74
CA ARG A 177 11.61 18.29 2.21
C ARG A 177 11.01 17.38 1.13
N HIS A 178 10.56 16.20 1.54
CA HIS A 178 9.97 15.22 0.64
C HIS A 178 8.51 14.93 1.04
N VAL A 179 8.25 14.19 2.11
CA VAL A 179 6.89 13.81 2.51
C VAL A 179 6.60 14.24 3.95
N GLU A 180 5.40 14.77 4.15
CA GLU A 180 4.84 15.12 5.46
C GLU A 180 3.50 14.43 5.64
N TYR A 181 3.33 13.66 6.74
CA TYR A 181 2.06 13.07 7.13
C TYR A 181 1.22 14.10 7.86
N LEU A 182 0.03 14.39 7.34
CA LEU A 182 -0.85 15.47 7.84
C LEU A 182 -1.97 14.93 8.74
N ARG A 183 -2.55 13.78 8.36
CA ARG A 183 -3.70 13.21 9.04
C ARG A 183 -3.77 11.71 8.83
N TYR A 184 -4.19 10.96 9.86
CA TYR A 184 -4.48 9.53 9.78
C TYR A 184 -5.99 9.29 9.85
N TYR A 185 -6.50 8.33 9.06
CA TYR A 185 -7.92 7.94 8.99
C TYR A 185 -8.24 6.66 9.78
N GLY A 186 -7.23 6.03 10.39
CA GLY A 186 -7.35 4.75 11.07
C GLY A 186 -7.01 3.56 10.17
N THR A 187 -7.39 2.36 10.63
CA THR A 187 -7.05 1.08 10.00
C THR A 187 -8.29 0.23 9.77
N PHE A 188 -8.29 -0.58 8.70
CA PHE A 188 -9.44 -1.33 8.22
C PHE A 188 -9.03 -2.74 7.80
N PRO A 189 -9.86 -3.77 8.08
CA PRO A 189 -9.58 -5.15 7.66
C PRO A 189 -9.73 -5.39 6.16
N ASP A 190 -10.36 -4.47 5.43
CA ASP A 190 -10.48 -4.43 3.96
C ASP A 190 -10.46 -2.98 3.50
N LEU A 191 -10.45 -2.74 2.19
CA LEU A 191 -10.60 -1.40 1.63
C LEU A 191 -11.98 -0.82 1.98
N PRO A 192 -12.07 0.30 2.70
CA PRO A 192 -13.33 1.01 2.94
C PRO A 192 -13.71 1.78 1.66
N TYR A 193 -14.10 1.02 0.63
CA TYR A 193 -14.19 1.47 -0.76
C TYR A 193 -14.99 2.76 -0.94
N ASP A 194 -16.20 2.82 -0.38
CA ASP A 194 -17.08 3.98 -0.57
C ASP A 194 -16.48 5.27 0.04
N GLN A 195 -15.82 5.14 1.20
CA GLN A 195 -15.12 6.26 1.85
C GLN A 195 -13.92 6.71 1.01
N VAL A 196 -13.16 5.77 0.45
CA VAL A 196 -12.00 6.08 -0.41
C VAL A 196 -12.46 6.79 -1.68
N ILE A 197 -13.53 6.33 -2.32
CA ILE A 197 -14.11 6.97 -3.51
C ILE A 197 -14.57 8.40 -3.19
N GLU A 198 -15.27 8.59 -2.07
CA GLU A 198 -15.72 9.92 -1.64
C GLU A 198 -14.54 10.88 -1.43
N ILE A 199 -13.48 10.42 -0.76
CA ILE A 199 -12.27 11.23 -0.53
C ILE A 199 -11.59 11.55 -1.86
N CYS A 200 -11.42 10.58 -2.75
CA CYS A 200 -10.80 10.78 -4.05
C CYS A 200 -11.57 11.78 -4.93
N ARG A 201 -12.90 11.68 -4.97
CA ARG A 201 -13.75 12.64 -5.70
C ARG A 201 -13.64 14.06 -5.13
N ARG A 202 -13.61 14.18 -3.82
CA ARG A 202 -13.49 15.48 -3.14
C ARG A 202 -12.11 16.11 -3.34
N TYR A 203 -11.03 15.32 -3.27
CA TYR A 203 -9.65 15.83 -3.37
C TYR A 203 -9.22 16.05 -4.82
N TYR A 204 -9.69 15.20 -5.72
CA TYR A 204 -9.23 15.15 -7.11
C TYR A 204 -10.40 15.32 -8.10
N PRO A 205 -11.20 16.40 -8.01
CA PRO A 205 -12.40 16.56 -8.83
C PRO A 205 -12.09 16.62 -10.33
N LYS A 206 -10.89 17.07 -10.72
CA LYS A 206 -10.44 17.06 -12.12
C LYS A 206 -10.18 15.66 -12.65
N TRP A 207 -9.91 14.71 -11.78
CA TRP A 207 -9.57 13.34 -12.13
C TRP A 207 -10.77 12.41 -12.03
N PHE A 208 -11.53 12.56 -10.94
CA PHE A 208 -12.67 11.70 -10.60
C PHE A 208 -14.01 12.45 -10.59
N GLY A 209 -14.05 13.71 -11.03
CA GLY A 209 -15.29 14.47 -11.20
C GLY A 209 -16.18 13.84 -12.27
N GLU A 210 -17.48 14.09 -12.16
CA GLU A 210 -18.57 13.47 -12.93
C GLU A 210 -18.22 13.29 -14.41
N GLU A 211 -18.63 12.13 -14.93
CA GLU A 211 -18.46 11.67 -16.29
C GLU A 211 -18.56 12.80 -17.30
N ARG A 212 -17.52 12.93 -18.12
CA ARG A 212 -17.64 13.69 -19.37
C ARG A 212 -18.68 12.96 -20.22
N GLY A 213 -19.92 13.47 -20.19
CA GLY A 213 -21.02 13.05 -21.03
C GLY A 213 -20.67 13.13 -22.52
#